data_0f3656fd80ec9efe0d55f549b94336e7
#
_entry.id   0f3656fd80ec9efe0d55f549b94336e7
#
_cell.length_a   1.000
_cell.length_b   1.000
_cell.length_c   1.000
_cell.angle_alpha   90.00
_cell.angle_beta   90.00
_cell.angle_gamma   90.00
#
_symmetry.space_group_name_H-M   'P 1'
#
loop_
_entity.id
_entity.type
_entity.pdbx_description
1 polymer ?
#
loop_
_entity_poly.entity_id
_entity_poly.type
_entity_poly.pdbx_seq_one_letter_code
_entity_poly.pdbx_strand_id
1 'polypeptide(L)'
;MRILTTALTLLLAAAGFAQTPVNSSTFGMMEARWLGPGTMSGRITAIEGVAQDGKTIYIGTAGGGIWKTTNAGASFKPIFDRYCQSIGALAIDPKNPKVIFAGTGESNMRNSVSIGDGLYKSTDGGDNWTKLGLEKTEHIAKVVINPRETNTIYVAAPEI
;
A
#
# COMPACT_ATOMS: atom_id res chain seq x y z
N MET A 1 -66.15 0.11 -6.74
CA MET A 1 -65.21 0.80 -7.65
C MET A 1 -64.05 1.53 -6.93
N ARG A 2 -64.20 2.05 -5.73
CA ARG A 2 -63.16 2.74 -4.96
C ARG A 2 -62.10 1.80 -4.31
N ILE A 3 -62.42 0.57 -4.05
CA ILE A 3 -61.49 -0.43 -3.38
C ILE A 3 -60.50 -1.00 -4.43
N LEU A 4 -60.89 -1.12 -5.70
CA LEU A 4 -60.03 -1.67 -6.73
C LEU A 4 -58.92 -0.68 -7.16
N THR A 5 -59.20 0.63 -7.09
CA THR A 5 -58.22 1.68 -7.42
C THR A 5 -57.12 1.85 -6.36
N THR A 6 -57.47 1.63 -5.07
CA THR A 6 -56.45 1.68 -3.99
C THR A 6 -55.51 0.46 -3.97
N ALA A 7 -56.01 -0.73 -4.37
CA ALA A 7 -55.14 -1.92 -4.49
C ALA A 7 -54.14 -1.81 -5.65
N LEU A 8 -54.54 -1.16 -6.77
CA LEU A 8 -53.65 -0.98 -7.92
C LEU A 8 -52.54 0.07 -7.66
N THR A 9 -52.83 1.11 -6.87
CA THR A 9 -51.81 2.11 -6.49
C THR A 9 -50.81 1.58 -5.46
N LEU A 10 -51.22 0.63 -4.57
CA LEU A 10 -50.26 -0.02 -3.65
C LEU A 10 -49.34 -1.00 -4.39
N LEU A 11 -49.76 -1.62 -5.47
CA LEU A 11 -48.93 -2.54 -6.25
C LEU A 11 -47.86 -1.81 -7.07
N LEU A 12 -48.06 -0.56 -7.50
CA LEU A 12 -47.04 0.22 -8.19
C LEU A 12 -45.96 0.82 -7.26
N ALA A 13 -46.26 0.98 -5.97
CA ALA A 13 -45.30 1.51 -5.01
C ALA A 13 -44.25 0.46 -4.53
N ALA A 14 -44.47 -0.83 -4.85
CA ALA A 14 -43.56 -1.92 -4.49
C ALA A 14 -42.50 -2.26 -5.56
N ALA A 15 -42.45 -1.49 -6.69
CA ALA A 15 -41.33 -1.49 -7.61
C ALA A 15 -40.15 -0.73 -6.99
N GLY A 16 -39.75 -1.15 -5.77
CA GLY A 16 -38.53 -0.68 -5.15
C GLY A 16 -37.36 -0.96 -6.09
N PHE A 17 -36.55 0.05 -6.31
CA PHE A 17 -35.33 -0.03 -7.06
C PHE A 17 -34.50 -1.22 -6.55
N ALA A 18 -34.55 -2.34 -7.25
CA ALA A 18 -33.67 -3.46 -7.03
C ALA A 18 -32.27 -2.98 -7.46
N GLN A 19 -31.53 -2.39 -6.52
CA GLN A 19 -30.10 -2.14 -6.75
C GLN A 19 -29.44 -3.51 -6.89
N THR A 20 -29.06 -3.83 -8.10
CA THR A 20 -28.23 -5.01 -8.36
C THR A 20 -26.90 -4.78 -7.65
N PRO A 21 -26.53 -5.59 -6.64
CA PRO A 21 -25.25 -5.43 -5.98
C PRO A 21 -24.13 -5.66 -7.02
N VAL A 22 -23.34 -4.63 -7.26
CA VAL A 22 -22.16 -4.74 -8.11
C VAL A 22 -21.05 -5.44 -7.33
N ASN A 23 -20.65 -6.61 -7.78
CA ASN A 23 -19.57 -7.40 -7.21
C ASN A 23 -18.69 -7.98 -8.33
N SER A 24 -17.67 -8.75 -7.95
CA SER A 24 -16.73 -9.34 -8.92
C SER A 24 -17.42 -10.18 -9.99
N SER A 25 -18.55 -10.84 -9.68
CA SER A 25 -19.29 -11.65 -10.64
C SER A 25 -20.03 -10.83 -11.68
N THR A 26 -20.28 -9.54 -11.44
CA THR A 26 -20.91 -8.60 -12.38
C THR A 26 -20.02 -8.36 -13.60
N PHE A 27 -18.72 -8.50 -13.44
CA PHE A 27 -17.71 -8.28 -14.47
C PHE A 27 -17.23 -9.58 -15.13
N GLY A 28 -17.89 -10.71 -14.86
CA GLY A 28 -17.54 -12.01 -15.40
C GLY A 28 -16.17 -12.49 -14.93
N MET A 29 -15.27 -12.82 -15.87
CA MET A 29 -13.91 -13.28 -15.55
C MET A 29 -12.90 -12.15 -15.30
N MET A 30 -13.33 -10.89 -15.33
CA MET A 30 -12.44 -9.76 -15.02
C MET A 30 -12.31 -9.58 -13.52
N GLU A 31 -11.13 -9.81 -12.99
CA GLU A 31 -10.81 -9.49 -11.60
C GLU A 31 -10.52 -8.00 -11.47
N ALA A 32 -11.28 -7.33 -10.60
CA ALA A 32 -10.96 -5.95 -10.22
C ALA A 32 -9.72 -5.96 -9.36
N ARG A 33 -8.64 -5.34 -9.84
CA ARG A 33 -7.42 -5.11 -9.07
C ARG A 33 -7.52 -3.74 -8.41
N TRP A 34 -7.24 -3.68 -7.12
CA TRP A 34 -7.03 -2.42 -6.44
C TRP A 34 -5.74 -1.76 -6.95
N LEU A 35 -5.86 -0.62 -7.60
CA LEU A 35 -4.70 0.14 -8.10
C LEU A 35 -4.21 1.20 -7.11
N GLY A 36 -4.81 1.24 -5.91
CA GLY A 36 -4.58 2.32 -4.96
C GLY A 36 -5.21 3.65 -5.41
N PRO A 37 -5.09 4.70 -4.60
CA PRO A 37 -5.46 6.04 -5.05
C PRO A 37 -4.57 6.41 -6.23
N GLY A 38 -5.17 6.67 -7.39
CA GLY A 38 -4.47 7.10 -8.61
C GLY A 38 -3.92 8.53 -8.47
N THR A 39 -3.15 8.79 -7.43
CA THR A 39 -2.50 10.07 -7.21
C THR A 39 -1.26 10.16 -8.07
N MET A 40 -1.11 11.25 -8.80
CA MET A 40 0.05 11.56 -9.64
C MET A 40 1.26 11.95 -8.80
N SER A 41 1.73 11.08 -7.91
CA SER A 41 2.82 11.37 -6.99
C SER A 41 3.94 10.36 -7.21
N GLY A 42 4.66 10.56 -8.31
CA GLY A 42 5.77 9.71 -8.74
C GLY A 42 7.11 10.01 -8.07
N ARG A 43 7.15 10.79 -6.97
CA ARG A 43 8.42 11.04 -6.29
C ARG A 43 8.93 9.76 -5.63
N ILE A 44 10.20 9.47 -5.87
CA ILE A 44 10.93 8.42 -5.17
C ILE A 44 11.39 8.99 -3.83
N THR A 45 11.02 8.32 -2.73
CA THR A 45 11.37 8.70 -1.37
C THR A 45 12.43 7.78 -0.77
N ALA A 46 12.48 6.54 -1.22
CA ALA A 46 13.45 5.56 -0.77
C ALA A 46 13.85 4.62 -1.91
N ILE A 47 15.12 4.23 -1.93
CA ILE A 47 15.66 3.22 -2.85
C ILE A 47 16.58 2.31 -2.04
N GLU A 48 16.35 1.00 -2.14
CA GLU A 48 17.19 -0.02 -1.52
C GLU A 48 17.49 -1.14 -2.52
N GLY A 49 18.75 -1.55 -2.60
CA GLY A 49 19.22 -2.63 -3.48
C GLY A 49 19.68 -3.85 -2.70
N VAL A 50 19.43 -5.03 -3.24
CA VAL A 50 19.95 -6.28 -2.69
C VAL A 50 21.41 -6.43 -3.12
N ALA A 51 22.34 -6.26 -2.18
CA ALA A 51 23.77 -6.28 -2.45
C ALA A 51 24.26 -7.63 -3.01
N GLN A 52 23.57 -8.73 -2.68
CA GLN A 52 23.97 -10.09 -3.03
C GLN A 52 23.75 -10.42 -4.52
N ASP A 53 22.77 -9.82 -5.18
CA ASP A 53 22.44 -10.12 -6.58
C ASP A 53 22.63 -8.96 -7.54
N GLY A 54 22.67 -7.73 -7.03
CA GLY A 54 22.86 -6.50 -7.82
C GLY A 54 21.73 -6.20 -8.82
N LYS A 55 20.67 -7.00 -8.87
CA LYS A 55 19.56 -6.89 -9.82
C LYS A 55 18.24 -6.57 -9.16
N THR A 56 18.09 -6.97 -7.90
CA THR A 56 16.87 -6.72 -7.13
C THR A 56 16.96 -5.36 -6.45
N ILE A 57 16.02 -4.47 -6.79
CA ILE A 57 15.93 -3.12 -6.23
C ILE A 57 14.48 -2.89 -5.81
N TYR A 58 14.33 -2.24 -4.68
CA TYR A 58 13.04 -1.79 -4.15
C TYR A 58 13.00 -0.27 -4.18
N ILE A 59 11.89 0.28 -4.66
CA ILE A 59 11.66 1.72 -4.75
C ILE A 59 10.42 2.05 -3.94
N GLY A 60 10.57 2.90 -2.94
CA GLY A 60 9.49 3.51 -2.19
C GLY A 60 9.10 4.85 -2.80
N THR A 61 7.81 5.11 -2.91
CA THR A 61 7.29 6.33 -3.51
C THR A 61 6.38 7.09 -2.54
N ALA A 62 6.27 8.39 -2.74
CA ALA A 62 5.46 9.27 -1.89
C ALA A 62 3.93 9.01 -1.98
N GLY A 63 3.48 8.32 -3.02
CA GLY A 63 2.03 8.09 -3.21
C GLY A 63 1.70 6.94 -4.16
N GLY A 64 2.65 6.05 -4.42
CA GLY A 64 2.45 4.88 -5.29
C GLY A 64 2.95 3.57 -4.65
N GLY A 65 3.11 3.53 -3.33
CA GLY A 65 3.54 2.35 -2.60
C GLY A 65 4.99 1.94 -2.90
N ILE A 66 5.25 0.64 -2.89
CA ILE A 66 6.57 0.06 -3.11
C ILE A 66 6.59 -0.71 -4.43
N TRP A 67 7.63 -0.50 -5.20
CA TRP A 67 7.89 -1.16 -6.47
C TRP A 67 9.15 -2.00 -6.38
N LYS A 68 9.12 -3.19 -6.97
CA LYS A 68 10.25 -4.13 -6.99
C LYS A 68 10.65 -4.44 -8.43
N THR A 69 11.94 -4.40 -8.69
CA THR A 69 12.55 -5.01 -9.89
C THR A 69 13.45 -6.18 -9.48
N THR A 70 13.55 -7.18 -10.34
CA THR A 70 14.50 -8.31 -10.21
C THR A 70 15.41 -8.45 -11.44
N ASN A 71 15.38 -7.45 -12.33
CA ASN A 71 16.11 -7.42 -13.58
C ASN A 71 16.82 -6.07 -13.82
N ALA A 72 17.38 -5.51 -12.73
CA ALA A 72 18.15 -4.28 -12.74
C ALA A 72 17.41 -3.07 -13.35
N GLY A 73 16.08 -3.00 -13.11
CA GLY A 73 15.25 -1.87 -13.52
C GLY A 73 14.62 -1.98 -14.90
N ALA A 74 14.80 -3.10 -15.63
CA ALA A 74 14.16 -3.28 -16.93
C ALA A 74 12.62 -3.36 -16.82
N SER A 75 12.10 -3.88 -15.70
CA SER A 75 10.68 -3.84 -15.37
C SER A 75 10.46 -3.75 -13.87
N PHE A 76 9.33 -3.17 -13.47
CA PHE A 76 8.93 -3.04 -12.08
C PHE A 76 7.56 -3.66 -11.84
N LYS A 77 7.39 -4.28 -10.67
CA LYS A 77 6.12 -4.83 -10.18
C LYS A 77 5.76 -4.11 -8.88
N PRO A 78 4.52 -3.61 -8.72
CA PRO A 78 4.07 -3.10 -7.45
C PRO A 78 3.88 -4.26 -6.46
N ILE A 79 4.30 -4.04 -5.21
CA ILE A 79 4.27 -5.07 -4.16
C ILE A 79 3.61 -4.59 -2.87
N PHE A 80 3.06 -3.37 -2.85
CA PHE A 80 2.49 -2.73 -1.66
C PHE A 80 1.10 -2.12 -1.91
N ASP A 81 0.40 -2.54 -2.97
CA ASP A 81 -0.86 -1.95 -3.44
C ASP A 81 -2.01 -2.00 -2.43
N ARG A 82 -1.98 -2.95 -1.50
CA ARG A 82 -3.05 -3.18 -0.50
C ARG A 82 -2.84 -2.43 0.81
N TYR A 83 -1.75 -1.66 0.91
CA TYR A 83 -1.30 -0.99 2.12
C TYR A 83 -1.19 0.52 1.91
N CYS A 84 -0.65 1.24 2.90
CA CYS A 84 -0.43 2.68 2.80
C CYS A 84 0.46 3.04 1.59
N GLN A 85 -0.02 3.95 0.75
CA GLN A 85 0.68 4.30 -0.50
C GLN A 85 1.84 5.27 -0.30
N SER A 86 1.91 5.95 0.84
CA SER A 86 2.99 6.89 1.15
C SER A 86 4.13 6.15 1.86
N ILE A 87 5.28 6.08 1.21
CA ILE A 87 6.48 5.45 1.76
C ILE A 87 7.48 6.53 2.13
N GLY A 88 8.02 6.48 3.35
CA GLY A 88 9.07 7.37 3.82
C GLY A 88 10.44 6.71 3.82
N ALA A 89 10.52 5.44 4.18
CA ALA A 89 11.79 4.71 4.29
C ALA A 89 11.65 3.23 3.93
N LEU A 90 12.74 2.66 3.41
CA LEU A 90 12.92 1.22 3.20
C LEU A 90 14.22 0.77 3.87
N ALA A 91 14.27 -0.49 4.30
CA ALA A 91 15.49 -1.14 4.75
C ALA A 91 15.43 -2.64 4.45
N ILE A 92 16.53 -3.19 3.93
CA ILE A 92 16.67 -4.63 3.65
C ILE A 92 17.64 -5.22 4.66
N ASP A 93 17.31 -6.38 5.21
CA ASP A 93 18.21 -7.11 6.11
C ASP A 93 19.45 -7.60 5.34
N PRO A 94 20.66 -7.16 5.70
CA PRO A 94 21.89 -7.53 5.00
C PRO A 94 22.24 -9.02 5.12
N LYS A 95 21.70 -9.75 6.10
CA LYS A 95 21.90 -11.19 6.26
C LYS A 95 20.81 -12.01 5.56
N ASN A 96 19.60 -11.45 5.43
CA ASN A 96 18.49 -12.13 4.77
C ASN A 96 17.72 -11.14 3.88
N PRO A 97 18.02 -11.04 2.60
CA PRO A 97 17.41 -10.07 1.70
C PRO A 97 15.91 -10.28 1.44
N LYS A 98 15.33 -11.36 1.95
CA LYS A 98 13.86 -11.54 1.96
C LYS A 98 13.18 -10.75 3.08
N VAL A 99 13.93 -10.33 4.10
CA VAL A 99 13.41 -9.51 5.18
C VAL A 99 13.56 -8.04 4.83
N ILE A 100 12.43 -7.34 4.76
CA ILE A 100 12.35 -5.94 4.35
C ILE A 100 11.48 -5.20 5.35
N PHE A 101 11.89 -3.99 5.71
CA PHE A 101 11.09 -3.08 6.50
C PHE A 101 10.68 -1.88 5.63
N ALA A 102 9.43 -1.46 5.78
CA ALA A 102 8.88 -0.29 5.13
C ALA A 102 8.27 0.64 6.17
N GLY A 103 8.84 1.83 6.29
CA GLY A 103 8.28 2.93 7.05
C GLY A 103 7.37 3.76 6.16
N THR A 104 6.13 3.99 6.60
CA THR A 104 5.14 4.74 5.85
C THR A 104 5.12 6.20 6.24
N GLY A 105 4.55 7.06 5.37
CA GLY A 105 4.50 8.50 5.54
C GLY A 105 5.76 9.21 5.05
N GLU A 106 5.59 10.06 4.04
CA GLU A 106 6.69 10.85 3.47
C GLU A 106 7.17 11.90 4.47
N SER A 107 8.47 11.95 4.74
CA SER A 107 9.09 12.90 5.67
C SER A 107 9.77 14.08 4.98
N ASN A 108 9.71 14.17 3.65
CA ASN A 108 10.32 15.28 2.92
C ASN A 108 9.51 16.56 3.12
N MET A 109 10.16 17.63 3.62
CA MET A 109 9.51 18.91 3.89
C MET A 109 8.97 19.54 2.61
N ARG A 110 7.64 19.73 2.55
CA ARG A 110 6.94 20.43 1.48
C ARG A 110 5.51 20.80 1.93
N ASN A 111 4.80 21.58 1.11
CA ASN A 111 3.47 22.10 1.44
C ASN A 111 2.38 21.02 1.59
N SER A 112 2.56 19.84 0.98
CA SER A 112 1.63 18.72 1.12
C SER A 112 2.41 17.42 1.12
N VAL A 113 2.38 16.70 2.23
CA VAL A 113 2.92 15.36 2.41
C VAL A 113 1.79 14.41 2.77
N SER A 114 1.86 13.19 2.27
CA SER A 114 0.89 12.16 2.63
C SER A 114 1.35 11.46 3.91
N ILE A 115 0.44 11.36 4.86
CA ILE A 115 0.69 10.65 6.12
C ILE A 115 0.78 9.15 5.90
N GLY A 116 1.51 8.49 6.77
CA GLY A 116 1.62 7.04 6.87
C GLY A 116 0.67 6.47 7.91
N ASP A 117 0.85 5.19 8.16
CA ASP A 117 0.10 4.45 9.17
C ASP A 117 0.98 3.46 9.94
N GLY A 118 2.29 3.68 9.94
CA GLY A 118 3.25 2.95 10.75
C GLY A 118 4.31 2.16 9.99
N LEU A 119 4.87 1.15 10.67
CA LEU A 119 5.96 0.33 10.18
C LEU A 119 5.47 -1.05 9.74
N TYR A 120 5.94 -1.50 8.59
CA TYR A 120 5.64 -2.80 8.02
C TYR A 120 6.89 -3.65 7.84
N LYS A 121 6.72 -4.98 7.91
CA LYS A 121 7.76 -5.98 7.66
C LYS A 121 7.28 -7.00 6.66
N SER A 122 8.11 -7.33 5.70
CA SER A 122 8.01 -8.54 4.88
C SER A 122 9.11 -9.53 5.27
N THR A 123 8.84 -10.82 5.11
CA THR A 123 9.82 -11.92 5.30
C THR A 123 9.97 -12.79 4.06
N ASP A 124 9.32 -12.43 2.98
CA ASP A 124 9.25 -13.17 1.72
C ASP A 124 9.65 -12.34 0.49
N GLY A 125 10.37 -11.23 0.72
CA GLY A 125 10.86 -10.39 -0.36
C GLY A 125 9.79 -9.43 -0.92
N GLY A 126 8.78 -9.10 -0.12
CA GLY A 126 7.75 -8.13 -0.44
C GLY A 126 6.46 -8.73 -0.99
N ASP A 127 6.30 -10.05 -1.00
CA ASP A 127 5.07 -10.68 -1.46
C ASP A 127 3.93 -10.52 -0.44
N ASN A 128 4.26 -10.59 0.87
CA ASN A 128 3.34 -10.32 1.96
C ASN A 128 3.96 -9.36 2.98
N TRP A 129 3.11 -8.56 3.62
CA TRP A 129 3.52 -7.58 4.60
C TRP A 129 2.71 -7.69 5.89
N THR A 130 3.39 -7.55 7.01
CA THR A 130 2.79 -7.52 8.36
C THR A 130 3.07 -6.17 8.98
N LYS A 131 2.04 -5.53 9.52
CA LYS A 131 2.17 -4.28 10.26
C LYS A 131 2.75 -4.55 11.64
N LEU A 132 3.81 -3.84 12.00
CA LEU A 132 4.52 -4.03 13.27
C LEU A 132 4.08 -3.05 14.36
N GLY A 133 3.38 -1.98 14.01
CA GLY A 133 2.98 -0.93 14.93
C GLY A 133 3.38 0.46 14.44
N LEU A 134 3.47 1.40 15.39
CA LEU A 134 3.73 2.82 15.14
C LEU A 134 2.62 3.49 14.30
N GLU A 135 1.36 3.06 14.52
CA GLU A 135 0.19 3.53 13.76
C GLU A 135 -0.08 5.03 13.92
N LYS A 136 0.33 5.60 15.04
CA LYS A 136 0.18 7.02 15.33
C LYS A 136 1.31 7.88 14.74
N THR A 137 2.32 7.24 14.17
CA THR A 137 3.44 7.91 13.55
C THR A 137 3.08 8.26 12.13
N GLU A 138 2.85 9.52 11.87
CA GLU A 138 2.43 10.02 10.56
C GLU A 138 3.55 9.92 9.52
N HIS A 139 4.81 10.01 9.97
CA HIS A 139 5.98 10.04 9.08
C HIS A 139 7.12 9.20 9.63
N ILE A 140 7.68 8.31 8.80
CA ILE A 140 8.90 7.55 9.12
C ILE A 140 10.00 7.95 8.14
N ALA A 141 10.95 8.74 8.62
CA ALA A 141 12.02 9.31 7.81
C ALA A 141 13.13 8.30 7.48
N LYS A 142 13.41 7.39 8.41
CA LYS A 142 14.50 6.40 8.22
C LYS A 142 14.22 5.14 9.04
N VAL A 143 14.57 4.02 8.43
CA VAL A 143 14.68 2.72 9.10
C VAL A 143 16.10 2.21 8.89
N VAL A 144 16.75 1.78 9.97
CA VAL A 144 18.11 1.21 9.91
C VAL A 144 18.12 -0.12 10.67
N ILE A 145 18.64 -1.14 10.04
CA ILE A 145 18.81 -2.46 10.64
C ILE A 145 20.25 -2.58 11.18
N ASN A 146 20.42 -3.04 12.42
CA ASN A 146 21.75 -3.31 12.95
C ASN A 146 22.38 -4.50 12.18
N PRO A 147 23.48 -4.28 11.44
CA PRO A 147 24.05 -5.36 10.61
C PRO A 147 24.65 -6.52 11.39
N ARG A 148 24.98 -6.30 12.65
CA ARG A 148 25.51 -7.35 13.54
C ARG A 148 24.40 -8.18 14.17
N GLU A 149 23.27 -7.51 14.50
CA GLU A 149 22.12 -8.09 15.16
C GLU A 149 20.84 -7.61 14.44
N THR A 150 20.43 -8.32 13.40
CA THR A 150 19.37 -7.88 12.49
C THR A 150 17.96 -7.91 13.10
N ASN A 151 17.82 -8.44 14.32
CA ASN A 151 16.60 -8.30 15.13
C ASN A 151 16.45 -6.91 15.76
N THR A 152 17.53 -6.12 15.79
CA THR A 152 17.53 -4.75 16.30
C THR A 152 17.40 -3.77 15.14
N ILE A 153 16.32 -2.97 15.16
CA ILE A 153 16.04 -1.93 14.17
C ILE A 153 15.89 -0.57 14.87
N TYR A 154 16.35 0.47 14.20
CA TYR A 154 16.21 1.86 14.61
C TYR A 154 15.25 2.56 13.63
N VAL A 155 14.28 3.27 14.17
CA VAL A 155 13.28 4.00 13.38
C VAL A 155 13.33 5.47 13.77
N ALA A 156 13.53 6.34 12.79
CA ALA A 156 13.44 7.78 12.97
C ALA A 156 12.04 8.24 12.49
N ALA A 157 11.27 8.78 13.42
CA ALA A 157 9.92 9.26 13.21
C ALA A 157 9.84 10.70 13.68
N PRO A 158 9.99 11.69 12.78
CA PRO A 158 9.83 13.09 13.16
C PRO A 158 8.36 13.39 13.45
N GLU A 159 8.11 14.16 14.49
CA GLU A 159 6.86 14.91 14.67
C GLU A 159 6.95 16.18 13.81
N ILE A 160 5.97 16.41 12.97
CA ILE A 160 5.86 17.61 12.11
C ILE A 160 4.74 18.49 12.64
#